data_0dc29a20f9e77ce0291964cfe04d7d2d
#
_entry.id   0dc29a20f9e77ce0291964cfe04d7d2d
#
_cell.length_a   1.000
_cell.length_b   1.000
_cell.length_c   1.000
_cell.angle_alpha   90.00
_cell.angle_beta   90.00
_cell.angle_gamma   90.00
#
_symmetry.space_group_name_H-M   'P 1'
#
loop_
_entity.id
_entity.type
_entity.pdbx_description
1 polymer ?
#
loop_
_entity_poly.entity_id
_entity_poly.type
_entity_poly.pdbx_seq_one_letter_code
_entity_poly.pdbx_strand_id
1 'polypeptide(L)'
;MNILQKIFTDHYEEIKYTLHPRDTEMENIEKMIHCGDPSFGGAMYHCPHCGNFKYVPFHCHSRFCPSCGNKYSMERTTSMTFKLINVIHRHCVFTIDENLRDFFLKDRSLLDCLFHSVASVISRMFFELNKSKNFTPGFIMVLHTFGRDLKWNPHIHCLISEGGLSDDGLWRNIHHFNYSFLRSAFRTALLNEMHQRLGDPFKQIKSLCYSSHKKGFYVYAKPSSCDPETAIKYIGRYLGRPVIATSRIDKYDGSMVTFHYNRHEDDKYIQETIPVMDFIKRLIRHIPEKHFKMIRYGGLYARHRKTDQQLHKVISKQKRPILRNFNHWRNAILSSFGYDPLECPICRHKMEFLELYFNHQRLSLEELYERSMSRSRGKRSSA
;
A
#
# COMPACT_ATOMS: atom_id res chain seq x y z
N MET A 1 -18.21 -6.41 -14.56
CA MET A 1 -18.31 -6.15 -13.10
C MET A 1 -17.73 -7.34 -12.35
N ASN A 2 -16.83 -7.13 -11.42
CA ASN A 2 -16.31 -8.22 -10.57
C ASN A 2 -17.21 -8.44 -9.35
N ILE A 3 -17.03 -9.59 -8.66
CA ILE A 3 -17.87 -9.98 -7.51
C ILE A 3 -17.88 -8.94 -6.39
N LEU A 4 -16.76 -8.27 -6.11
CA LEU A 4 -16.70 -7.24 -5.06
C LEU A 4 -17.50 -6.00 -5.47
N GLN A 5 -17.38 -5.55 -6.73
CA GLN A 5 -18.22 -4.47 -7.27
C GLN A 5 -19.71 -4.81 -7.15
N LYS A 6 -20.09 -6.05 -7.51
CA LYS A 6 -21.48 -6.52 -7.39
C LYS A 6 -21.98 -6.42 -5.95
N ILE A 7 -21.25 -6.97 -4.97
CA ILE A 7 -21.61 -6.92 -3.56
C ILE A 7 -21.86 -5.47 -3.10
N PHE A 8 -20.96 -4.55 -3.43
CA PHE A 8 -21.11 -3.15 -3.03
C PHE A 8 -22.19 -2.40 -3.78
N THR A 9 -22.46 -2.75 -5.03
CA THR A 9 -23.56 -2.16 -5.81
C THR A 9 -24.92 -2.61 -5.28
N ASP A 10 -25.08 -3.91 -5.02
CA ASP A 10 -26.34 -4.50 -4.52
C ASP A 10 -26.75 -3.90 -3.16
N HIS A 11 -25.77 -3.48 -2.33
CA HIS A 11 -26.01 -2.93 -0.98
C HIS A 11 -25.65 -1.44 -0.82
N TYR A 12 -25.53 -0.69 -1.91
CA TYR A 12 -25.03 0.70 -1.84
C TYR A 12 -25.88 1.59 -0.93
N GLU A 13 -27.20 1.56 -1.06
CA GLU A 13 -28.11 2.36 -0.23
C GLU A 13 -28.07 1.89 1.25
N GLU A 14 -28.06 0.59 1.48
CA GLU A 14 -27.96 0.04 2.82
C GLU A 14 -26.66 0.45 3.51
N ILE A 15 -25.51 0.40 2.80
CA ILE A 15 -24.21 0.89 3.31
C ILE A 15 -24.34 2.34 3.76
N LYS A 16 -24.88 3.19 2.92
CA LYS A 16 -24.99 4.63 3.17
C LYS A 16 -25.83 4.95 4.42
N TYR A 17 -26.97 4.30 4.57
CA TYR A 17 -27.92 4.61 5.63
C TYR A 17 -27.71 3.81 6.93
N THR A 18 -27.04 2.64 6.87
CA THR A 18 -26.89 1.77 8.04
C THR A 18 -25.49 1.82 8.64
N LEU A 19 -24.44 1.89 7.81
CA LEU A 19 -23.05 1.87 8.31
C LEU A 19 -22.49 3.27 8.58
N HIS A 20 -23.12 4.32 8.05
CA HIS A 20 -22.66 5.71 8.15
C HIS A 20 -21.15 5.84 7.88
N PRO A 21 -20.67 5.43 6.68
CA PRO A 21 -19.25 5.45 6.36
C PRO A 21 -18.69 6.87 6.39
N ARG A 22 -17.41 7.00 6.68
CA ARG A 22 -16.68 8.26 6.54
C ARG A 22 -16.69 8.74 5.08
N ASP A 23 -16.57 10.05 4.84
CA ASP A 23 -16.56 10.64 3.50
C ASP A 23 -15.54 9.95 2.59
N THR A 24 -14.34 9.64 3.11
CA THR A 24 -13.29 8.94 2.38
C THR A 24 -13.66 7.50 2.03
N GLU A 25 -14.44 6.83 2.88
CA GLU A 25 -14.95 5.48 2.61
C GLU A 25 -15.98 5.53 1.49
N MET A 26 -16.97 6.44 1.59
CA MET A 26 -17.98 6.63 0.54
C MET A 26 -17.36 6.98 -0.81
N GLU A 27 -16.44 7.96 -0.86
CA GLU A 27 -15.74 8.34 -2.08
C GLU A 27 -15.03 7.13 -2.74
N ASN A 28 -14.42 6.24 -1.95
CA ASN A 28 -13.73 5.07 -2.48
C ASN A 28 -14.70 3.94 -2.90
N ILE A 29 -15.83 3.79 -2.21
CA ILE A 29 -16.90 2.86 -2.59
C ILE A 29 -17.48 3.28 -3.95
N GLU A 30 -17.92 4.53 -4.10
CA GLU A 30 -18.46 5.08 -5.33
C GLU A 30 -17.49 4.93 -6.51
N LYS A 31 -16.22 5.29 -6.29
CA LYS A 31 -15.18 5.08 -7.29
C LYS A 31 -15.03 3.63 -7.71
N MET A 32 -15.15 2.69 -6.76
CA MET A 32 -14.98 1.27 -7.04
C MET A 32 -16.16 0.69 -7.80
N ILE A 33 -17.40 0.96 -7.39
CA ILE A 33 -18.59 0.43 -8.05
C ILE A 33 -18.68 0.88 -9.50
N HIS A 34 -18.27 2.10 -9.81
CA HIS A 34 -18.24 2.68 -11.15
C HIS A 34 -16.93 2.47 -11.92
N CYS A 35 -16.01 1.69 -11.37
CA CYS A 35 -14.71 1.47 -12.02
C CYS A 35 -14.87 0.61 -13.29
N GLY A 36 -14.52 1.19 -14.43
CA GLY A 36 -14.64 0.53 -15.73
C GLY A 36 -16.04 0.61 -16.33
N ASP A 37 -16.94 1.39 -15.75
CA ASP A 37 -18.26 1.67 -16.32
C ASP A 37 -18.13 2.70 -17.45
N PRO A 38 -18.55 2.36 -18.69
CA PRO A 38 -18.49 3.27 -19.83
C PRO A 38 -19.26 4.58 -19.63
N SER A 39 -20.32 4.59 -18.83
CA SER A 39 -21.13 5.78 -18.56
C SER A 39 -20.37 6.91 -17.87
N PHE A 40 -19.31 6.59 -17.12
CA PHE A 40 -18.45 7.59 -16.45
C PHE A 40 -17.35 8.17 -17.33
N GLY A 41 -17.26 7.67 -18.56
CA GLY A 41 -16.32 8.15 -19.56
C GLY A 41 -15.24 7.15 -19.93
N GLY A 42 -14.54 7.47 -20.98
CA GLY A 42 -13.48 6.63 -21.55
C GLY A 42 -12.89 7.23 -22.81
N ALA A 43 -12.00 6.48 -23.43
CA ALA A 43 -11.36 6.83 -24.68
C ALA A 43 -11.81 5.91 -25.81
N MET A 44 -12.17 6.49 -26.94
CA MET A 44 -12.47 5.78 -28.16
C MET A 44 -11.19 5.65 -29.00
N TYR A 45 -10.96 4.47 -29.49
CA TYR A 45 -9.89 4.15 -30.42
C TYR A 45 -10.47 3.56 -31.70
N HIS A 46 -9.82 3.80 -32.84
CA HIS A 46 -10.16 3.16 -34.10
C HIS A 46 -8.96 2.38 -34.65
N CYS A 47 -9.24 1.38 -35.43
CA CYS A 47 -8.20 0.60 -36.13
C CYS A 47 -8.08 1.12 -37.57
N PRO A 48 -6.95 1.72 -37.99
CA PRO A 48 -6.79 2.23 -39.36
C PRO A 48 -6.75 1.10 -40.40
N HIS A 49 -6.50 -0.16 -39.97
CA HIS A 49 -6.38 -1.30 -40.88
C HIS A 49 -7.75 -1.94 -41.21
N CYS A 50 -8.63 -2.15 -40.23
CA CYS A 50 -9.90 -2.85 -40.42
C CYS A 50 -11.15 -2.00 -40.06
N GLY A 51 -10.98 -0.74 -39.70
CA GLY A 51 -12.07 0.17 -39.35
C GLY A 51 -12.75 -0.10 -38.00
N ASN A 52 -12.29 -1.10 -37.23
CA ASN A 52 -12.92 -1.46 -35.97
C ASN A 52 -12.74 -0.39 -34.91
N PHE A 53 -13.77 -0.17 -34.07
CA PHE A 53 -13.76 0.75 -32.95
C PHE A 53 -13.65 0.01 -31.63
N LYS A 54 -12.96 0.61 -30.67
CA LYS A 54 -12.79 0.10 -29.32
C LYS A 54 -12.93 1.22 -28.30
N TYR A 55 -13.88 1.06 -27.39
CA TYR A 55 -14.04 1.96 -26.26
C TYR A 55 -13.29 1.42 -25.03
N VAL A 56 -12.45 2.24 -24.42
CA VAL A 56 -11.69 1.91 -23.22
C VAL A 56 -12.18 2.79 -22.08
N PRO A 57 -12.98 2.24 -21.14
CA PRO A 57 -13.54 3.00 -20.04
C PRO A 57 -12.47 3.44 -19.06
N PHE A 58 -12.72 4.53 -18.34
CA PHE A 58 -11.85 5.01 -17.28
C PHE A 58 -11.87 4.09 -16.06
N HIS A 59 -10.73 4.05 -15.38
CA HIS A 59 -10.56 3.33 -14.14
C HIS A 59 -10.47 4.29 -12.95
N CYS A 60 -10.93 3.84 -11.77
CA CYS A 60 -11.12 4.69 -10.60
C CYS A 60 -9.82 5.10 -9.87
N HIS A 61 -8.69 4.44 -10.15
CA HIS A 61 -7.40 4.63 -9.47
C HIS A 61 -7.43 4.43 -7.93
N SER A 62 -8.54 3.96 -7.36
CA SER A 62 -8.64 3.65 -5.94
C SER A 62 -7.87 2.38 -5.60
N ARG A 63 -7.11 2.42 -4.50
CA ARG A 63 -6.44 1.22 -3.95
C ARG A 63 -7.43 0.20 -3.39
N PHE A 64 -8.62 0.64 -3.03
CA PHE A 64 -9.69 -0.21 -2.54
C PHE A 64 -10.28 -1.09 -3.66
N CYS A 65 -10.31 -0.58 -4.88
CA CYS A 65 -10.73 -1.34 -6.06
C CYS A 65 -9.73 -2.47 -6.37
N PRO A 66 -10.18 -3.74 -6.52
CA PRO A 66 -9.27 -4.88 -6.78
C PRO A 66 -8.40 -4.70 -8.03
N SER A 67 -8.99 -4.21 -9.12
CA SER A 67 -8.28 -4.00 -10.39
C SER A 67 -7.27 -2.85 -10.29
N CYS A 68 -7.70 -1.69 -9.80
CA CYS A 68 -6.82 -0.51 -9.66
C CYS A 68 -5.78 -0.68 -8.56
N GLY A 69 -6.12 -1.35 -7.46
CA GLY A 69 -5.18 -1.67 -6.38
C GLY A 69 -4.05 -2.59 -6.84
N ASN A 70 -4.35 -3.56 -7.72
CA ASN A 70 -3.34 -4.44 -8.29
C ASN A 70 -2.34 -3.66 -9.18
N LYS A 71 -2.85 -2.82 -10.07
CA LYS A 71 -2.02 -1.91 -10.89
C LYS A 71 -1.16 -0.99 -10.02
N TYR A 72 -1.75 -0.36 -9.00
CA TYR A 72 -1.03 0.49 -8.05
C TYR A 72 0.10 -0.29 -7.35
N SER A 73 -0.14 -1.52 -6.92
CA SER A 73 0.86 -2.38 -6.28
C SER A 73 2.07 -2.62 -7.19
N MET A 74 1.83 -2.94 -8.47
CA MET A 74 2.88 -3.17 -9.45
C MET A 74 3.71 -1.91 -9.73
N GLU A 75 3.07 -0.77 -9.94
CA GLU A 75 3.73 0.52 -10.16
C GLU A 75 4.60 0.92 -8.96
N ARG A 76 4.11 0.69 -7.73
CA ARG A 76 4.86 0.98 -6.50
C ARG A 76 6.05 0.03 -6.32
N THR A 77 5.88 -1.25 -6.62
CA THR A 77 6.96 -2.23 -6.58
C THR A 77 8.08 -1.85 -7.54
N THR A 78 7.74 -1.52 -8.78
CA THR A 78 8.70 -1.06 -9.78
C THR A 78 9.41 0.24 -9.33
N SER A 79 8.65 1.22 -8.85
CA SER A 79 9.21 2.48 -8.34
C SER A 79 10.16 2.27 -7.15
N MET A 80 9.88 1.29 -6.31
CA MET A 80 10.74 0.95 -5.16
C MET A 80 12.05 0.30 -5.60
N THR A 81 12.00 -0.55 -6.63
CA THR A 81 13.18 -1.20 -7.19
C THR A 81 14.27 -0.18 -7.59
N PHE A 82 13.85 1.01 -8.08
CA PHE A 82 14.80 2.09 -8.40
C PHE A 82 15.47 2.74 -7.17
N LYS A 83 14.89 2.59 -5.99
CA LYS A 83 15.41 3.21 -4.75
C LYS A 83 16.27 2.27 -3.95
N LEU A 84 16.05 0.95 -4.08
CA LEU A 84 16.76 -0.02 -3.27
C LEU A 84 18.27 0.01 -3.52
N ILE A 85 19.01 0.00 -2.43
CA ILE A 85 20.46 -0.14 -2.38
C ILE A 85 20.79 -1.62 -2.61
N ASN A 86 21.90 -1.91 -3.28
CA ASN A 86 22.35 -3.28 -3.54
C ASN A 86 23.05 -3.88 -2.31
N VAL A 87 22.28 -4.12 -1.26
CA VAL A 87 22.71 -4.73 0.00
C VAL A 87 21.67 -5.72 0.48
N ILE A 88 22.05 -6.58 1.40
CA ILE A 88 21.11 -7.50 2.04
C ILE A 88 20.10 -6.71 2.87
N HIS A 89 18.85 -7.17 2.86
CA HIS A 89 17.76 -6.59 3.63
C HIS A 89 17.13 -7.62 4.55
N ARG A 90 16.52 -7.15 5.62
CA ARG A 90 15.71 -7.94 6.54
C ARG A 90 14.30 -7.40 6.58
N HIS A 91 13.34 -8.31 6.47
CA HIS A 91 11.94 -7.98 6.66
C HIS A 91 11.55 -8.21 8.12
N CYS A 92 11.06 -7.15 8.75
CA CYS A 92 10.52 -7.19 10.11
C CYS A 92 9.04 -6.81 10.09
N VAL A 93 8.25 -7.40 11.00
CA VAL A 93 6.85 -7.05 11.23
C VAL A 93 6.69 -6.62 12.67
N PHE A 94 6.23 -5.39 12.87
CA PHE A 94 5.97 -4.80 14.17
C PHE A 94 4.47 -4.84 14.45
N THR A 95 4.06 -5.68 15.40
CA THR A 95 2.66 -5.92 15.73
C THR A 95 2.35 -5.38 17.12
N ILE A 96 1.14 -4.84 17.30
CA ILE A 96 0.68 -4.25 18.55
C ILE A 96 -0.21 -5.21 19.35
N ASP A 97 -0.40 -4.89 20.63
CA ASP A 97 -1.38 -5.55 21.49
C ASP A 97 -2.81 -5.30 20.99
N GLU A 98 -3.69 -6.29 21.17
CA GLU A 98 -5.07 -6.20 20.73
C GLU A 98 -5.85 -5.09 21.45
N ASN A 99 -5.56 -4.84 22.73
CA ASN A 99 -6.20 -3.78 23.50
C ASN A 99 -5.91 -2.36 22.96
N LEU A 100 -4.88 -2.22 22.13
CA LEU A 100 -4.56 -0.95 21.48
C LEU A 100 -5.29 -0.74 20.16
N ARG A 101 -5.82 -1.80 19.53
CA ARG A 101 -6.35 -1.72 18.16
C ARG A 101 -7.51 -0.74 18.02
N ASP A 102 -8.40 -0.69 18.99
CA ASP A 102 -9.58 0.18 18.96
C ASP A 102 -9.23 1.67 19.05
N PHE A 103 -8.14 2.03 19.72
CA PHE A 103 -7.67 3.43 19.73
C PHE A 103 -7.34 3.91 18.32
N PHE A 104 -6.65 3.09 17.53
CA PHE A 104 -6.31 3.39 16.14
C PHE A 104 -7.53 3.37 15.20
N LEU A 105 -8.59 2.67 15.57
CA LEU A 105 -9.84 2.66 14.82
C LEU A 105 -10.66 3.92 15.08
N LYS A 106 -10.70 4.37 16.34
CA LYS A 106 -11.42 5.58 16.77
C LYS A 106 -10.72 6.85 16.32
N ASP A 107 -9.39 6.90 16.48
CA ASP A 107 -8.56 8.02 16.05
C ASP A 107 -7.46 7.55 15.09
N ARG A 108 -7.69 7.76 13.78
CA ARG A 108 -6.77 7.37 12.72
C ARG A 108 -5.44 8.13 12.74
N SER A 109 -5.38 9.30 13.36
CA SER A 109 -4.15 10.08 13.49
C SER A 109 -3.10 9.35 14.33
N LEU A 110 -3.52 8.49 15.25
CA LEU A 110 -2.64 7.64 16.06
C LEU A 110 -1.82 6.64 15.24
N LEU A 111 -2.24 6.32 14.00
CA LEU A 111 -1.45 5.46 13.10
C LEU A 111 -0.06 6.05 12.79
N ASP A 112 0.12 7.35 12.95
CA ASP A 112 1.43 8.01 12.85
C ASP A 112 2.39 7.56 13.95
N CYS A 113 1.87 7.30 15.17
CA CYS A 113 2.67 6.78 16.29
C CYS A 113 3.38 5.47 15.95
N LEU A 114 2.73 4.58 15.17
CA LEU A 114 3.34 3.34 14.72
C LEU A 114 4.59 3.60 13.87
N PHE A 115 4.50 4.52 12.92
CA PHE A 115 5.63 4.87 12.06
C PHE A 115 6.77 5.52 12.81
N HIS A 116 6.46 6.48 13.69
CA HIS A 116 7.46 7.19 14.47
C HIS A 116 8.18 6.23 15.42
N SER A 117 7.44 5.39 16.14
CA SER A 117 8.01 4.42 17.07
C SER A 117 8.90 3.41 16.36
N VAL A 118 8.48 2.86 15.21
CA VAL A 118 9.29 1.92 14.43
C VAL A 118 10.56 2.60 13.91
N ALA A 119 10.45 3.80 13.35
CA ALA A 119 11.62 4.53 12.83
C ALA A 119 12.64 4.85 13.94
N SER A 120 12.14 5.29 15.10
CA SER A 120 12.98 5.62 16.27
C SER A 120 13.74 4.39 16.78
N VAL A 121 13.05 3.25 16.97
CA VAL A 121 13.70 2.06 17.54
C VAL A 121 14.70 1.41 16.57
N ILE A 122 14.43 1.47 15.26
CA ILE A 122 15.41 1.02 14.27
C ILE A 122 16.67 1.89 14.33
N SER A 123 16.52 3.20 14.29
CA SER A 123 17.65 4.13 14.34
C SER A 123 18.46 3.96 15.61
N ARG A 124 17.80 3.78 16.75
CA ARG A 124 18.44 3.53 18.04
C ARG A 124 19.18 2.20 18.07
N MET A 125 18.60 1.12 17.54
CA MET A 125 19.28 -0.19 17.46
C MET A 125 20.59 -0.08 16.67
N PHE A 126 20.58 0.62 15.54
CA PHE A 126 21.81 0.80 14.75
C PHE A 126 22.87 1.63 15.48
N PHE A 127 22.46 2.67 16.19
CA PHE A 127 23.35 3.47 17.02
C PHE A 127 24.02 2.63 18.12
N GLU A 128 23.27 1.84 18.86
CA GLU A 128 23.79 0.99 19.93
C GLU A 128 24.69 -0.14 19.40
N LEU A 129 24.30 -0.83 18.31
CA LEU A 129 25.10 -1.89 17.70
C LEU A 129 26.43 -1.40 17.10
N ASN A 130 26.55 -0.13 16.81
CA ASN A 130 27.76 0.48 16.27
C ASN A 130 28.58 1.22 17.33
N LYS A 131 28.51 0.81 18.60
CA LYS A 131 29.24 1.42 19.72
C LYS A 131 28.98 2.93 19.81
N SER A 132 27.72 3.31 19.72
CA SER A 132 27.25 4.71 19.75
C SER A 132 27.80 5.59 18.62
N LYS A 133 28.20 5.00 17.49
CA LYS A 133 28.53 5.74 16.27
C LYS A 133 27.30 5.90 15.36
N ASN A 134 27.22 7.03 14.69
CA ASN A 134 26.09 7.36 13.84
C ASN A 134 26.19 6.67 12.47
N PHE A 135 25.60 5.47 12.36
CA PHE A 135 25.41 4.75 11.10
C PHE A 135 23.94 4.78 10.71
N THR A 136 23.65 5.34 9.56
CA THR A 136 22.29 5.47 9.07
C THR A 136 21.89 4.24 8.25
N PRO A 137 20.92 3.41 8.70
CA PRO A 137 20.36 2.35 7.87
C PRO A 137 19.38 2.89 6.82
N GLY A 138 19.07 2.09 5.81
CA GLY A 138 17.94 2.32 4.93
C GLY A 138 16.74 1.47 5.36
N PHE A 139 15.56 2.08 5.52
CA PHE A 139 14.36 1.29 5.81
C PHE A 139 13.10 1.83 5.14
N ILE A 140 12.19 0.91 4.81
CA ILE A 140 10.91 1.18 4.15
C ILE A 140 9.83 0.57 5.01
N MET A 141 8.89 1.39 5.46
CA MET A 141 7.78 1.01 6.32
C MET A 141 6.48 1.01 5.54
N VAL A 142 5.69 -0.03 5.67
CA VAL A 142 4.38 -0.18 5.06
C VAL A 142 3.36 -0.52 6.15
N LEU A 143 2.37 0.35 6.34
CA LEU A 143 1.27 0.09 7.25
C LEU A 143 0.28 -0.87 6.61
N HIS A 144 -0.02 -1.94 7.32
CA HIS A 144 -1.17 -2.80 7.10
C HIS A 144 -2.14 -2.65 8.27
N THR A 145 -3.42 -2.73 7.98
CA THR A 145 -4.48 -2.57 8.98
C THR A 145 -5.33 -3.81 9.16
N PHE A 146 -5.06 -4.88 8.39
CA PHE A 146 -5.88 -6.11 8.37
C PHE A 146 -5.05 -7.38 8.54
N GLY A 147 -5.66 -8.36 9.20
CA GLY A 147 -5.20 -9.74 9.21
C GLY A 147 -5.66 -10.52 7.96
N ARG A 148 -5.29 -11.80 7.89
CA ARG A 148 -5.77 -12.71 6.83
C ARG A 148 -7.29 -12.92 6.90
N ASP A 149 -7.89 -12.78 8.08
CA ASP A 149 -9.30 -12.83 8.42
C ASP A 149 -10.07 -11.52 8.20
N LEU A 150 -9.43 -10.52 7.63
CA LEU A 150 -9.96 -9.17 7.36
C LEU A 150 -10.30 -8.36 8.64
N LYS A 151 -9.94 -8.84 9.83
CA LYS A 151 -10.13 -8.09 11.06
C LYS A 151 -9.14 -6.94 11.19
N TRP A 152 -9.54 -5.92 11.94
CA TRP A 152 -8.69 -4.76 12.21
C TRP A 152 -7.47 -5.15 13.05
N ASN A 153 -6.30 -5.02 12.47
CA ASN A 153 -5.02 -5.35 13.09
C ASN A 153 -3.90 -4.46 12.52
N PRO A 154 -3.75 -3.22 12.96
CA PRO A 154 -2.72 -2.33 12.45
C PRO A 154 -1.33 -2.82 12.86
N HIS A 155 -0.43 -2.94 11.87
CA HIS A 155 0.95 -3.37 12.05
C HIS A 155 1.83 -2.82 10.94
N ILE A 156 3.12 -2.70 11.20
CA ILE A 156 4.09 -2.20 10.24
C ILE A 156 4.93 -3.34 9.68
N HIS A 157 4.88 -3.53 8.37
CA HIS A 157 5.90 -4.26 7.63
C HIS A 157 7.07 -3.33 7.35
N CYS A 158 8.27 -3.72 7.73
CA CYS A 158 9.46 -2.93 7.55
C CYS A 158 10.55 -3.73 6.85
N LEU A 159 11.06 -3.20 5.74
CA LEU A 159 12.26 -3.70 5.09
C LEU A 159 13.43 -2.85 5.54
N ILE A 160 14.44 -3.46 6.15
CA ILE A 160 15.59 -2.77 6.77
C ILE A 160 16.86 -3.30 6.11
N SER A 161 17.79 -2.40 5.70
CA SER A 161 19.11 -2.81 5.23
C SER A 161 19.91 -3.47 6.37
N GLU A 162 20.60 -4.59 6.08
CA GLU A 162 21.53 -5.22 7.04
C GLU A 162 22.88 -4.49 7.10
N GLY A 163 22.80 -3.19 7.26
CA GLY A 163 23.93 -2.29 7.35
C GLY A 163 23.51 -0.85 7.26
N GLY A 164 24.46 0.03 7.49
CA GLY A 164 24.28 1.47 7.43
C GLY A 164 25.50 2.21 6.90
N LEU A 165 25.31 3.44 6.51
CA LEU A 165 26.35 4.35 6.04
C LEU A 165 26.68 5.34 7.13
N SER A 166 27.98 5.50 7.43
CA SER A 166 28.49 6.55 8.34
C SER A 166 28.55 7.91 7.63
N ASP A 167 28.74 8.94 8.41
CA ASP A 167 28.93 10.31 7.87
C ASP A 167 30.24 10.42 7.04
N ASP A 168 31.23 9.55 7.31
CA ASP A 168 32.48 9.44 6.55
C ASP A 168 32.34 8.67 5.22
N GLY A 169 31.13 8.21 4.88
CA GLY A 169 30.86 7.44 3.68
C GLY A 169 31.22 5.97 3.75
N LEU A 170 31.60 5.45 4.93
CA LEU A 170 31.90 4.03 5.15
C LEU A 170 30.63 3.22 5.40
N TRP A 171 30.51 2.10 4.70
CA TRP A 171 29.44 1.13 4.94
C TRP A 171 29.84 0.13 6.02
N ARG A 172 28.93 -0.13 6.97
CA ARG A 172 29.12 -1.17 8.00
C ARG A 172 27.94 -2.13 7.95
N ASN A 173 28.26 -3.41 7.79
CA ASN A 173 27.26 -4.50 7.87
C ASN A 173 26.89 -4.78 9.32
N ILE A 174 25.64 -5.17 9.53
CA ILE A 174 25.11 -5.71 10.78
C ILE A 174 24.76 -7.18 10.54
N HIS A 175 25.38 -8.08 11.27
CA HIS A 175 25.15 -9.52 11.15
C HIS A 175 24.07 -10.04 12.10
N HIS A 176 23.68 -9.23 13.09
CA HIS A 176 22.71 -9.63 14.10
C HIS A 176 21.73 -8.50 14.41
N PHE A 177 20.44 -8.82 14.36
CA PHE A 177 19.37 -7.94 14.83
C PHE A 177 19.01 -8.30 16.26
N ASN A 178 19.08 -7.34 17.17
CA ASN A 178 18.68 -7.54 18.56
C ASN A 178 17.16 -7.46 18.70
N TYR A 179 16.48 -8.59 18.50
CA TYR A 179 15.01 -8.65 18.57
C TYR A 179 14.47 -8.39 19.99
N SER A 180 15.19 -8.78 21.02
CA SER A 180 14.82 -8.49 22.41
C SER A 180 14.76 -6.98 22.63
N PHE A 181 15.79 -6.28 22.17
CA PHE A 181 15.80 -4.81 22.18
C PHE A 181 14.65 -4.23 21.37
N LEU A 182 14.46 -4.67 20.12
CA LEU A 182 13.39 -4.15 19.24
C LEU A 182 12.00 -4.32 19.87
N ARG A 183 11.71 -5.48 20.47
CA ARG A 183 10.42 -5.76 21.12
C ARG A 183 10.15 -4.82 22.29
N SER A 184 11.10 -4.71 23.23
CA SER A 184 10.94 -3.87 24.42
C SER A 184 10.95 -2.38 24.08
N ALA A 185 11.85 -1.94 23.20
CA ALA A 185 11.95 -0.56 22.76
C ALA A 185 10.72 -0.12 21.98
N PHE A 186 10.20 -0.96 21.07
CA PHE A 186 8.98 -0.65 20.31
C PHE A 186 7.77 -0.50 21.20
N ARG A 187 7.54 -1.43 22.16
CA ARG A 187 6.47 -1.28 23.15
C ARG A 187 6.58 0.06 23.88
N THR A 188 7.77 0.36 24.39
CA THR A 188 8.02 1.57 25.19
C THR A 188 7.82 2.84 24.35
N ALA A 189 8.38 2.90 23.15
CA ALA A 189 8.24 4.06 22.26
C ALA A 189 6.77 4.30 21.90
N LEU A 190 6.05 3.26 21.47
CA LEU A 190 4.66 3.37 21.07
C LEU A 190 3.76 3.81 22.24
N LEU A 191 3.89 3.15 23.40
CA LEU A 191 3.06 3.48 24.57
C LEU A 191 3.33 4.89 25.11
N ASN A 192 4.57 5.38 25.02
CA ASN A 192 4.90 6.73 25.41
C ASN A 192 4.33 7.75 24.44
N GLU A 193 4.45 7.54 23.14
CA GLU A 193 3.91 8.44 22.14
C GLU A 193 2.38 8.50 22.17
N MET A 194 1.72 7.34 22.32
CA MET A 194 0.27 7.29 22.51
C MET A 194 -0.15 8.02 23.80
N HIS A 195 0.60 7.84 24.89
CA HIS A 195 0.30 8.54 26.14
C HIS A 195 0.43 10.07 26.02
N GLN A 196 1.42 10.55 25.29
CA GLN A 196 1.57 11.98 25.01
C GLN A 196 0.36 12.56 24.26
N ARG A 197 -0.27 11.78 23.39
CA ARG A 197 -1.44 12.23 22.62
C ARG A 197 -2.76 12.05 23.34
N LEU A 198 -2.91 10.96 24.11
CA LEU A 198 -4.18 10.56 24.75
C LEU A 198 -4.29 11.03 26.20
N GLY A 199 -3.18 11.38 26.84
CA GLY A 199 -3.14 11.84 28.22
C GLY A 199 -3.45 10.77 29.26
N ASP A 200 -3.93 11.23 30.42
CA ASP A 200 -4.19 10.38 31.61
C ASP A 200 -5.17 9.22 31.40
N PRO A 201 -6.24 9.33 30.58
CA PRO A 201 -7.14 8.21 30.33
C PRO A 201 -6.44 6.97 29.77
N PHE A 202 -5.27 7.13 29.15
CA PHE A 202 -4.50 6.03 28.58
C PHE A 202 -3.62 5.30 29.61
N LYS A 203 -3.41 5.83 30.81
CA LYS A 203 -2.50 5.27 31.84
C LYS A 203 -2.80 3.83 32.21
N GLN A 204 -4.08 3.48 32.38
CA GLN A 204 -4.48 2.12 32.75
C GLN A 204 -4.13 1.11 31.66
N ILE A 205 -4.46 1.41 30.40
CA ILE A 205 -4.16 0.55 29.25
C ILE A 205 -2.63 0.44 29.06
N LYS A 206 -1.90 1.53 29.23
CA LYS A 206 -0.44 1.52 29.20
C LYS A 206 0.14 0.58 30.25
N SER A 207 -0.35 0.63 31.49
CA SER A 207 0.07 -0.26 32.57
C SER A 207 -0.24 -1.72 32.27
N LEU A 208 -1.45 -2.00 31.74
CA LEU A 208 -1.87 -3.32 31.32
C LEU A 208 -0.95 -3.89 30.24
N CYS A 209 -0.61 -3.10 29.22
CA CYS A 209 0.32 -3.51 28.17
C CYS A 209 1.71 -3.83 28.71
N TYR A 210 2.21 -3.11 29.70
CA TYR A 210 3.51 -3.43 30.36
C TYR A 210 3.45 -4.73 31.14
N SER A 211 2.38 -4.99 31.88
CA SER A 211 2.22 -6.20 32.69
C SER A 211 2.00 -7.46 31.82
N SER A 212 1.21 -7.36 30.75
CA SER A 212 0.90 -8.46 29.84
C SER A 212 2.07 -8.80 28.92
N HIS A 213 2.84 -7.80 28.50
CA HIS A 213 3.95 -7.97 27.55
C HIS A 213 5.31 -7.66 28.17
N LYS A 214 5.69 -8.37 29.24
CA LYS A 214 6.97 -8.15 29.96
C LYS A 214 8.19 -8.14 29.04
N LYS A 215 8.19 -8.98 27.99
CA LYS A 215 9.28 -9.08 26.99
C LYS A 215 9.15 -8.10 25.80
N GLY A 216 8.18 -7.17 25.84
CA GLY A 216 7.88 -6.24 24.76
C GLY A 216 6.83 -6.75 23.76
N PHE A 217 6.47 -5.91 22.79
CA PHE A 217 5.53 -6.28 21.74
C PHE A 217 6.16 -7.21 20.72
N TYR A 218 5.31 -7.90 19.93
CA TYR A 218 5.80 -8.87 18.97
C TYR A 218 6.49 -8.19 17.80
N VAL A 219 7.76 -8.51 17.62
CA VAL A 219 8.52 -8.15 16.42
C VAL A 219 8.97 -9.45 15.77
N TYR A 220 8.37 -9.76 14.63
CA TYR A 220 8.72 -10.93 13.82
C TYR A 220 9.75 -10.53 12.76
N ALA A 221 10.73 -11.37 12.56
CA ALA A 221 11.58 -11.29 11.40
C ALA A 221 11.84 -12.70 10.87
N LYS A 222 11.81 -12.85 9.55
CA LYS A 222 12.26 -14.09 8.95
C LYS A 222 13.75 -14.30 9.26
N PRO A 223 14.16 -15.54 9.57
CA PRO A 223 15.58 -15.85 9.86
C PRO A 223 16.50 -15.60 8.66
N SER A 224 15.96 -15.63 7.45
CA SER A 224 16.73 -15.46 6.21
C SER A 224 16.89 -14.00 5.85
N SER A 225 18.13 -13.58 5.63
CA SER A 225 18.46 -12.38 4.88
C SER A 225 17.91 -12.50 3.45
N CYS A 226 17.35 -11.42 2.93
CA CYS A 226 16.83 -11.38 1.56
C CYS A 226 17.80 -10.59 0.70
N ASP A 227 18.21 -11.17 -0.43
CA ASP A 227 18.82 -10.40 -1.50
C ASP A 227 17.82 -9.31 -1.98
N PRO A 228 18.31 -8.27 -2.68
CA PRO A 228 17.45 -7.16 -3.08
C PRO A 228 16.27 -7.57 -3.96
N GLU A 229 16.40 -8.59 -4.81
CA GLU A 229 15.32 -9.04 -5.69
C GLU A 229 14.22 -9.76 -4.90
N THR A 230 14.60 -10.63 -3.99
CA THR A 230 13.69 -11.32 -3.07
C THR A 230 12.99 -10.30 -2.15
N ALA A 231 13.74 -9.30 -1.65
CA ALA A 231 13.18 -8.22 -0.84
C ALA A 231 12.11 -7.42 -1.59
N ILE A 232 12.34 -7.10 -2.87
CA ILE A 232 11.38 -6.40 -3.73
C ILE A 232 10.11 -7.24 -3.93
N LYS A 233 10.26 -8.51 -4.29
CA LYS A 233 9.13 -9.43 -4.48
C LYS A 233 8.32 -9.59 -3.20
N TYR A 234 8.99 -9.62 -2.06
CA TYR A 234 8.36 -9.79 -0.76
C TYR A 234 7.57 -8.54 -0.35
N ILE A 235 8.21 -7.36 -0.35
CA ILE A 235 7.55 -6.13 0.06
C ILE A 235 6.50 -5.66 -0.96
N GLY A 236 6.71 -5.98 -2.24
CA GLY A 236 5.74 -5.73 -3.31
C GLY A 236 4.36 -6.35 -3.02
N ARG A 237 4.33 -7.48 -2.31
CA ARG A 237 3.07 -8.11 -1.85
C ARG A 237 2.30 -7.23 -0.87
N TYR A 238 2.95 -6.29 -0.19
CA TYR A 238 2.34 -5.44 0.86
C TYR A 238 2.09 -4.01 0.40
N LEU A 239 2.71 -3.56 -0.70
CA LEU A 239 2.73 -2.14 -1.10
C LEU A 239 1.41 -1.55 -1.55
N GLY A 240 0.48 -2.36 -1.98
CA GLY A 240 -0.77 -1.83 -2.55
C GLY A 240 -1.85 -2.87 -2.74
N ARG A 241 -1.73 -4.04 -2.13
CA ARG A 241 -2.77 -5.07 -2.23
C ARG A 241 -4.11 -4.51 -1.78
N PRO A 242 -5.18 -4.76 -2.54
CA PRO A 242 -6.53 -4.62 -2.02
C PRO A 242 -6.69 -5.47 -0.76
N VAL A 243 -7.56 -5.07 0.13
CA VAL A 243 -7.81 -5.76 1.41
C VAL A 243 -8.11 -7.24 1.20
N ILE A 244 -8.86 -7.55 0.13
CA ILE A 244 -9.13 -8.92 -0.30
C ILE A 244 -8.91 -9.07 -1.81
N ALA A 245 -8.36 -10.20 -2.23
CA ALA A 245 -8.37 -10.59 -3.64
C ALA A 245 -9.75 -11.19 -3.98
N THR A 246 -10.28 -10.87 -5.14
CA THR A 246 -11.60 -11.38 -5.59
C THR A 246 -11.64 -12.90 -5.63
N SER A 247 -10.52 -13.57 -5.93
CA SER A 247 -10.37 -15.02 -5.90
C SER A 247 -10.53 -15.66 -4.52
N ARG A 248 -10.54 -14.87 -3.45
CA ARG A 248 -10.79 -15.35 -2.09
C ARG A 248 -12.26 -15.28 -1.68
N ILE A 249 -13.12 -14.72 -2.54
CA ILE A 249 -14.56 -14.70 -2.34
C ILE A 249 -15.13 -15.92 -3.08
N ASP A 250 -15.57 -16.92 -2.34
CA ASP A 250 -16.01 -18.19 -2.89
C ASP A 250 -17.48 -18.14 -3.33
N LYS A 251 -18.34 -17.45 -2.54
CA LYS A 251 -19.77 -17.36 -2.79
C LYS A 251 -20.37 -16.06 -2.28
N TYR A 252 -21.34 -15.56 -3.00
CA TYR A 252 -22.23 -14.46 -2.62
C TYR A 252 -23.64 -14.78 -3.10
N ASP A 253 -24.62 -14.76 -2.21
CA ASP A 253 -26.02 -15.11 -2.50
C ASP A 253 -27.01 -13.94 -2.34
N GLY A 254 -26.50 -12.72 -2.13
CA GLY A 254 -27.29 -11.52 -1.86
C GLY A 254 -27.33 -11.15 -0.38
N SER A 255 -27.29 -12.09 0.55
CA SER A 255 -27.36 -11.85 2.00
C SER A 255 -26.09 -12.25 2.73
N MET A 256 -25.42 -13.30 2.26
CA MET A 256 -24.22 -13.87 2.87
C MET A 256 -23.03 -13.85 1.91
N VAL A 257 -21.84 -13.69 2.45
CA VAL A 257 -20.58 -13.80 1.72
C VAL A 257 -19.74 -14.90 2.35
N THR A 258 -19.31 -15.85 1.52
CA THR A 258 -18.35 -16.89 1.91
C THR A 258 -16.99 -16.54 1.31
N PHE A 259 -15.98 -16.50 2.15
CA PHE A 259 -14.60 -16.24 1.72
C PHE A 259 -13.62 -17.14 2.48
N HIS A 260 -12.42 -17.32 1.92
CA HIS A 260 -11.42 -18.17 2.52
C HIS A 260 -10.10 -17.46 2.81
N TYR A 261 -9.34 -18.01 3.76
CA TYR A 261 -7.97 -17.61 4.08
C TYR A 261 -7.22 -18.74 4.79
N ASN A 262 -5.90 -18.71 4.72
CA ASN A 262 -5.09 -19.60 5.54
C ASN A 262 -4.79 -18.92 6.88
N ARG A 263 -5.05 -19.60 7.98
CA ARG A 263 -4.77 -19.11 9.33
C ARG A 263 -3.26 -18.93 9.53
N HIS A 264 -2.86 -17.90 10.30
CA HIS A 264 -1.43 -17.55 10.40
C HIS A 264 -0.64 -18.55 11.25
N GLU A 265 -1.27 -19.13 12.26
CA GLU A 265 -0.63 -19.96 13.29
C GLU A 265 -0.20 -21.33 12.74
N ASP A 266 -1.02 -21.96 11.93
CA ASP A 266 -0.87 -23.34 11.48
C ASP A 266 -1.03 -23.51 9.95
N ASP A 267 -1.21 -22.41 9.24
CA ASP A 267 -1.48 -22.32 7.78
C ASP A 267 -2.72 -23.13 7.34
N LYS A 268 -3.62 -23.46 8.29
CA LYS A 268 -4.87 -24.20 8.03
C LYS A 268 -5.80 -23.35 7.17
N TYR A 269 -6.36 -23.98 6.14
CA TYR A 269 -7.40 -23.39 5.30
C TYR A 269 -8.68 -23.18 6.12
N ILE A 270 -9.17 -21.96 6.15
CA ILE A 270 -10.41 -21.56 6.83
C ILE A 270 -11.34 -20.96 5.80
N GLN A 271 -12.58 -21.42 5.81
CA GLN A 271 -13.68 -20.83 5.08
C GLN A 271 -14.66 -20.20 6.07
N GLU A 272 -14.96 -18.92 5.87
CA GLU A 272 -15.84 -18.16 6.75
C GLU A 272 -17.03 -17.64 5.96
N THR A 273 -18.25 -17.83 6.47
CA THR A 273 -19.49 -17.31 5.91
C THR A 273 -20.09 -16.32 6.89
N ILE A 274 -20.30 -15.08 6.44
CA ILE A 274 -20.81 -14.00 7.30
C ILE A 274 -21.87 -13.17 6.55
N PRO A 275 -22.73 -12.46 7.29
CA PRO A 275 -23.65 -11.48 6.69
C PRO A 275 -22.90 -10.46 5.81
N VAL A 276 -23.49 -10.10 4.69
CA VAL A 276 -22.86 -9.20 3.70
C VAL A 276 -22.49 -7.85 4.32
N MET A 277 -23.32 -7.29 5.19
CA MET A 277 -23.04 -6.01 5.84
C MET A 277 -21.85 -6.09 6.79
N ASP A 278 -21.66 -7.21 7.48
CA ASP A 278 -20.47 -7.44 8.32
C ASP A 278 -19.21 -7.59 7.46
N PHE A 279 -19.30 -8.26 6.31
CA PHE A 279 -18.22 -8.34 5.36
C PHE A 279 -17.83 -6.96 4.82
N ILE A 280 -18.79 -6.16 4.38
CA ILE A 280 -18.58 -4.79 3.91
C ILE A 280 -17.93 -3.94 4.99
N LYS A 281 -18.48 -3.98 6.22
CA LYS A 281 -17.94 -3.25 7.39
C LYS A 281 -16.50 -3.65 7.69
N ARG A 282 -16.13 -4.95 7.56
CA ARG A 282 -14.73 -5.39 7.70
C ARG A 282 -13.83 -4.78 6.64
N LEU A 283 -14.30 -4.61 5.40
CA LEU A 283 -13.49 -4.09 4.29
C LEU A 283 -13.31 -2.58 4.34
N ILE A 284 -14.39 -1.81 4.51
CA ILE A 284 -14.35 -0.34 4.41
C ILE A 284 -13.47 0.30 5.49
N ARG A 285 -13.42 -0.28 6.68
CA ARG A 285 -12.57 0.22 7.78
C ARG A 285 -11.08 0.30 7.44
N HIS A 286 -10.62 -0.43 6.41
CA HIS A 286 -9.23 -0.43 5.97
C HIS A 286 -8.91 0.67 4.95
N ILE A 287 -9.92 1.41 4.51
CA ILE A 287 -9.74 2.59 3.65
C ILE A 287 -9.06 3.68 4.50
N PRO A 288 -7.85 4.14 4.12
CA PRO A 288 -7.14 5.17 4.87
C PRO A 288 -7.78 6.55 4.68
N GLU A 289 -7.44 7.47 5.56
CA GLU A 289 -7.79 8.88 5.39
C GLU A 289 -7.18 9.47 4.11
N LYS A 290 -7.83 10.51 3.59
CA LYS A 290 -7.35 11.22 2.41
C LYS A 290 -5.93 11.73 2.65
N HIS A 291 -5.04 11.49 1.69
CA HIS A 291 -3.62 11.85 1.77
C HIS A 291 -2.78 11.09 2.82
N PHE A 292 -3.35 10.18 3.59
CA PHE A 292 -2.56 9.40 4.54
C PHE A 292 -1.53 8.50 3.81
N LYS A 293 -0.26 8.63 4.19
CA LYS A 293 0.85 7.90 3.56
C LYS A 293 1.05 6.55 4.23
N MET A 294 0.51 5.51 3.61
CA MET A 294 0.66 4.12 4.06
C MET A 294 2.08 3.57 3.89
N ILE A 295 2.92 4.22 3.07
CA ILE A 295 4.30 3.84 2.82
C ILE A 295 5.19 5.00 3.20
N ARG A 296 6.19 4.74 4.09
CA ARG A 296 7.16 5.76 4.50
C ARG A 296 8.58 5.24 4.36
N TYR A 297 9.47 6.14 4.01
CA TYR A 297 10.88 5.87 3.76
C TYR A 297 11.71 6.54 4.83
N GLY A 298 12.62 5.78 5.45
CA GLY A 298 13.50 6.29 6.49
C GLY A 298 14.96 6.03 6.21
N GLY A 299 15.81 6.68 6.97
CA GLY A 299 17.25 6.53 6.85
C GLY A 299 17.74 6.85 5.43
N LEU A 300 18.53 5.97 4.83
CA LEU A 300 19.10 6.14 3.48
C LEU A 300 18.05 6.16 2.36
N TYR A 301 16.82 5.73 2.63
CA TYR A 301 15.71 5.77 1.65
C TYR A 301 14.88 7.05 1.74
N ALA A 302 15.10 7.91 2.76
CA ALA A 302 14.45 9.22 2.85
C ALA A 302 14.84 10.09 1.66
N ARG A 303 13.92 10.96 1.20
CA ARG A 303 14.18 11.87 0.08
C ARG A 303 15.22 12.94 0.48
N HIS A 304 15.96 13.44 -0.52
CA HIS A 304 16.86 14.59 -0.41
C HIS A 304 18.13 14.38 0.44
N ARG A 305 18.71 13.18 0.46
CA ARG A 305 20.02 12.98 1.09
C ARG A 305 21.16 13.20 0.09
N LYS A 306 22.20 13.96 0.51
CA LYS A 306 23.43 14.18 -0.25
C LYS A 306 24.17 12.86 -0.56
N THR A 307 24.05 11.87 0.33
CA THR A 307 24.66 10.53 0.21
C THR A 307 24.03 9.64 -0.87
N ASP A 308 22.90 10.02 -1.47
CA ASP A 308 22.22 9.19 -2.48
C ASP A 308 23.07 8.91 -3.74
N GLN A 309 24.03 9.78 -4.04
CA GLN A 309 24.97 9.63 -5.17
C GLN A 309 26.06 8.58 -4.89
N GLN A 310 26.41 8.32 -3.62
CA GLN A 310 27.43 7.39 -3.19
C GLN A 310 26.92 5.95 -3.07
N LEU A 311 25.59 5.76 -3.11
CA LEU A 311 24.97 4.45 -2.90
C LEU A 311 24.82 3.65 -4.19
N HIS A 312 25.32 2.43 -4.20
CA HIS A 312 25.09 1.48 -5.29
C HIS A 312 23.64 0.98 -5.25
N LYS A 313 22.85 1.39 -6.24
CA LYS A 313 21.46 0.96 -6.40
C LYS A 313 21.38 -0.38 -7.13
N VAL A 314 20.36 -1.19 -6.80
CA VAL A 314 20.07 -2.47 -7.48
C VAL A 314 19.97 -2.28 -9.00
N ILE A 315 19.34 -1.17 -9.42
CA ILE A 315 19.21 -0.83 -10.82
C ILE A 315 20.18 0.29 -11.17
N SER A 316 21.10 -0.02 -12.09
CA SER A 316 22.03 0.96 -12.63
C SER A 316 21.31 2.12 -13.33
N LYS A 317 21.94 3.28 -13.36
CA LYS A 317 21.39 4.47 -14.03
C LYS A 317 21.03 4.19 -15.51
N GLN A 318 21.79 3.34 -16.18
CA GLN A 318 21.59 2.96 -17.60
C GLN A 318 20.31 2.12 -17.83
N LYS A 319 19.94 1.23 -16.90
CA LYS A 319 18.71 0.41 -16.99
C LYS A 319 17.43 1.16 -16.59
N ARG A 320 17.55 2.31 -15.92
CA ARG A 320 16.40 3.09 -15.44
C ARG A 320 15.44 3.57 -16.53
N PRO A 321 15.90 4.08 -17.70
CA PRO A 321 15.00 4.51 -18.78
C PRO A 321 14.14 3.33 -19.30
N ILE A 322 14.75 2.16 -19.49
CA ILE A 322 14.07 0.95 -20.00
C ILE A 322 12.97 0.54 -19.03
N LEU A 323 13.28 0.49 -17.73
CA LEU A 323 12.30 0.10 -16.70
C LEU A 323 11.23 1.17 -16.43
N ARG A 324 11.52 2.45 -16.68
CA ARG A 324 10.50 3.51 -16.61
C ARG A 324 9.44 3.34 -17.71
N ASN A 325 9.79 2.79 -18.86
CA ASN A 325 8.84 2.48 -19.92
C ASN A 325 7.74 1.50 -19.45
N PHE A 326 8.04 0.60 -18.50
CA PHE A 326 7.03 -0.28 -17.92
C PHE A 326 5.99 0.46 -17.06
N ASN A 327 6.27 1.70 -16.63
CA ASN A 327 5.31 2.53 -15.90
C ASN A 327 4.39 3.35 -16.82
N HIS A 328 4.63 3.35 -18.14
CA HIS A 328 3.68 3.92 -19.10
C HIS A 328 2.40 3.09 -19.13
N TRP A 329 1.26 3.78 -19.26
CA TRP A 329 -0.08 3.19 -19.17
C TRP A 329 -0.23 1.88 -19.98
N ARG A 330 0.19 1.87 -21.26
CA ARG A 330 0.11 0.71 -22.14
C ARG A 330 0.92 -0.48 -21.61
N ASN A 331 2.17 -0.24 -21.28
CA ASN A 331 3.09 -1.27 -20.78
C ASN A 331 2.70 -1.77 -19.38
N ALA A 332 2.14 -0.88 -18.54
CA ALA A 332 1.63 -1.26 -17.23
C ALA A 332 0.41 -2.20 -17.36
N ILE A 333 -0.47 -1.98 -18.32
CA ILE A 333 -1.59 -2.88 -18.59
C ILE A 333 -1.10 -4.21 -19.15
N LEU A 334 -0.22 -4.18 -20.13
CA LEU A 334 0.37 -5.39 -20.72
C LEU A 334 1.05 -6.26 -19.65
N SER A 335 1.85 -5.64 -18.78
CA SER A 335 2.56 -6.33 -17.70
C SER A 335 1.62 -6.84 -16.60
N SER A 336 0.51 -6.13 -16.34
CA SER A 336 -0.43 -6.46 -15.25
C SER A 336 -1.47 -7.49 -15.64
N PHE A 337 -1.90 -7.48 -16.90
CA PHE A 337 -3.07 -8.22 -17.36
C PHE A 337 -2.80 -9.09 -18.58
N GLY A 338 -1.58 -9.06 -19.15
CA GLY A 338 -1.17 -9.91 -20.25
C GLY A 338 -1.74 -9.54 -21.62
N TYR A 339 -2.40 -8.39 -21.77
CA TYR A 339 -2.91 -7.92 -23.05
C TYR A 339 -2.51 -6.47 -23.37
N ASP A 340 -2.38 -6.16 -24.66
CA ASP A 340 -2.12 -4.79 -25.12
C ASP A 340 -3.45 -4.02 -25.28
N PRO A 341 -3.68 -2.94 -24.52
CA PRO A 341 -4.91 -2.17 -24.60
C PRO A 341 -5.12 -1.50 -25.96
N LEU A 342 -4.06 -1.27 -26.73
CA LEU A 342 -4.10 -0.66 -28.06
C LEU A 342 -4.02 -1.66 -29.21
N GLU A 343 -4.13 -2.95 -28.95
CA GLU A 343 -4.24 -3.96 -29.99
C GLU A 343 -5.70 -4.13 -30.42
N CYS A 344 -5.92 -4.13 -31.73
CA CYS A 344 -7.23 -4.40 -32.32
C CYS A 344 -7.65 -5.86 -32.05
N PRO A 345 -8.81 -6.10 -31.44
CA PRO A 345 -9.25 -7.47 -31.15
C PRO A 345 -9.55 -8.31 -32.40
N ILE A 346 -9.75 -7.68 -33.56
CA ILE A 346 -10.08 -8.35 -34.83
C ILE A 346 -8.83 -8.68 -35.63
N CYS A 347 -7.99 -7.66 -35.95
CA CYS A 347 -6.87 -7.83 -36.87
C CYS A 347 -5.49 -7.68 -36.22
N ARG A 348 -5.44 -7.44 -34.89
CA ARG A 348 -4.23 -7.27 -34.07
C ARG A 348 -3.31 -6.10 -34.44
N HIS A 349 -3.70 -5.26 -35.40
CA HIS A 349 -2.99 -4.02 -35.68
C HIS A 349 -3.16 -3.02 -34.55
N LYS A 350 -2.22 -2.07 -34.45
CA LYS A 350 -2.25 -1.00 -33.45
C LYS A 350 -3.41 -0.07 -33.72
N MET A 351 -4.21 0.21 -32.69
CA MET A 351 -5.30 1.17 -32.73
C MET A 351 -4.82 2.58 -32.44
N GLU A 352 -5.47 3.57 -33.03
CA GLU A 352 -5.21 4.98 -32.87
C GLU A 352 -6.30 5.64 -32.03
N PHE A 353 -5.90 6.64 -31.22
CA PHE A 353 -6.83 7.43 -30.42
C PHE A 353 -7.69 8.29 -31.32
N LEU A 354 -9.02 8.23 -31.08
CA LEU A 354 -9.98 9.01 -31.84
C LEU A 354 -10.54 10.17 -31.00
N GLU A 355 -11.13 9.86 -29.84
CA GLU A 355 -11.80 10.86 -29.02
C GLU A 355 -11.92 10.42 -27.55
N LEU A 356 -12.23 11.40 -26.68
CA LEU A 356 -12.42 11.19 -25.25
C LEU A 356 -13.81 11.61 -24.82
N TYR A 357 -14.41 10.80 -23.96
CA TYR A 357 -15.67 11.09 -23.29
C TYR A 357 -15.46 11.22 -21.79
N PHE A 358 -16.08 12.22 -21.18
CA PHE A 358 -16.07 12.41 -19.74
C PHE A 358 -17.39 13.02 -19.27
N ASN A 359 -18.05 12.41 -18.30
CA ASN A 359 -19.38 12.81 -17.83
C ASN A 359 -20.39 13.01 -18.98
N HIS A 360 -20.51 12.00 -19.86
CA HIS A 360 -21.39 11.98 -21.02
C HIS A 360 -21.12 13.07 -22.07
N GLN A 361 -20.04 13.83 -21.95
CA GLN A 361 -19.63 14.86 -22.90
C GLN A 361 -18.38 14.44 -23.65
N ARG A 362 -18.40 14.68 -24.96
CA ARG A 362 -17.20 14.58 -25.79
C ARG A 362 -16.27 15.75 -25.44
N LEU A 363 -15.00 15.44 -25.17
CA LEU A 363 -13.97 16.45 -24.93
C LEU A 363 -13.10 16.60 -26.17
N SER A 364 -12.88 17.86 -26.62
CA SER A 364 -11.88 18.17 -27.65
C SER A 364 -10.46 18.00 -27.14
N LEU A 365 -9.50 17.88 -28.06
CA LEU A 365 -8.08 17.85 -27.70
C LEU A 365 -7.63 19.17 -27.06
N GLU A 366 -8.20 20.30 -27.47
CA GLU A 366 -7.92 21.63 -26.92
C GLU A 366 -8.37 21.74 -25.46
N GLU A 367 -9.61 21.33 -25.16
CA GLU A 367 -10.11 21.28 -23.77
C GLU A 367 -9.29 20.35 -22.88
N LEU A 368 -8.82 19.21 -23.40
CA LEU A 368 -7.92 18.33 -22.67
C LEU A 368 -6.58 18.98 -22.36
N TYR A 369 -6.01 19.70 -23.34
CA TYR A 369 -4.78 20.44 -23.18
C TYR A 369 -4.92 21.53 -22.12
N GLU A 370 -5.96 22.36 -22.19
CA GLU A 370 -6.25 23.41 -21.22
C GLU A 370 -6.45 22.87 -19.80
N ARG A 371 -7.21 21.79 -19.62
CA ARG A 371 -7.40 21.11 -18.33
C ARG A 371 -6.07 20.54 -17.78
N SER A 372 -5.20 20.05 -18.65
CA SER A 372 -3.89 19.56 -18.24
C SER A 372 -2.94 20.68 -17.79
N MET A 373 -2.97 21.82 -18.50
CA MET A 373 -2.16 22.98 -18.19
C MET A 373 -2.64 23.71 -16.94
N SER A 374 -3.94 23.83 -16.70
CA SER A 374 -4.48 24.41 -15.47
C SER A 374 -4.10 23.61 -14.22
N ARG A 375 -4.11 22.26 -14.30
CA ARG A 375 -3.64 21.38 -13.22
C ARG A 375 -2.14 21.49 -12.95
N SER A 376 -1.34 21.77 -13.96
CA SER A 376 0.10 21.97 -13.81
C SER A 376 0.46 23.33 -13.20
N ARG A 377 -0.33 24.37 -13.46
CA ARG A 377 -0.17 25.72 -12.87
C ARG A 377 -0.58 25.73 -11.39
N GLY A 378 -1.67 25.07 -11.01
CA GLY A 378 -2.10 24.95 -9.62
C GLY A 378 -1.14 24.17 -8.71
N LYS A 379 -0.27 23.31 -9.27
CA LYS A 379 0.79 22.61 -8.52
C LYS A 379 2.06 23.43 -8.33
N ARG A 380 2.26 24.52 -9.08
CA ARG A 380 3.43 25.42 -8.95
C ARG A 380 3.20 26.57 -7.96
N SER A 381 1.95 26.87 -7.61
CA SER A 381 1.60 27.92 -6.64
C SER A 381 1.48 27.41 -5.20
N SER A 382 1.66 26.10 -4.95
CA SER A 382 1.60 25.47 -3.62
C SER A 382 2.89 24.72 -3.23
N ALA A 383 4.05 25.13 -3.82
CA ALA A 383 5.38 24.61 -3.50
C ALA A 383 6.24 25.69 -2.83
#